data_cf449b0370bce09c68eb3cc62698ef21
#
_entry.id   cf449b0370bce09c68eb3cc62698ef21
#
_cell.length_a   1.000
_cell.length_b   1.000
_cell.length_c   1.000
_cell.angle_alpha   90.00
_cell.angle_beta   90.00
_cell.angle_gamma   90.00
#
_symmetry.space_group_name_H-M   'P 1'
#
loop_
_entity.id
_entity.type
_entity.pdbx_description
1 polymer ?
#
loop_
_entity_poly.entity_id
_entity_poly.type
_entity_poly.pdbx_seq_one_letter_code
_entity_poly.pdbx_strand_id
1 'polypeptide(L)'
;MDVNMLLESIRESLRQIGAFLPRLLLAIVILIIGWLVAKAVRFAIVRALRAVNFNVVTEKAGIDHFLRQGGADIDTVRVLGALSYWLVILAALMIASNSLDLAYVTDLIGRIVLFVPKVMVAVVILVFGVYFARFVGAALTTYLRNIGVGEAGLVGRLALYAIVVFVIMIALDQMGLGDIIRQAFLIIVAAIALGLALAFGLGGQKRAAELIERWSRHSVEEKPGARGQTKSVL
;
A
#
# COMPACT_ATOMS: atom_id res chain seq x y z
N MET A 1 -4.12 1.32 63.45
CA MET A 1 -4.49 2.06 62.21
C MET A 1 -4.68 3.50 62.62
N ASP A 2 -3.75 4.35 62.26
CA ASP A 2 -3.69 5.72 62.78
C ASP A 2 -4.78 6.59 62.08
N VAL A 3 -5.69 7.12 62.87
CA VAL A 3 -6.76 8.03 62.40
C VAL A 3 -6.21 9.18 61.54
N ASN A 4 -4.98 9.60 61.85
CA ASN A 4 -4.28 10.65 61.07
C ASN A 4 -3.96 10.20 59.64
N MET A 5 -3.57 8.93 59.39
CA MET A 5 -3.38 8.42 58.03
C MET A 5 -4.67 8.36 57.21
N LEU A 6 -5.79 8.02 57.84
CA LEU A 6 -7.11 8.04 57.18
C LEU A 6 -7.55 9.45 56.81
N LEU A 7 -7.36 10.41 57.73
CA LEU A 7 -7.69 11.81 57.47
C LEU A 7 -6.82 12.43 56.37
N GLU A 8 -5.54 12.03 56.29
CA GLU A 8 -4.62 12.49 55.26
C GLU A 8 -4.98 11.91 53.91
N SER A 9 -5.34 10.63 53.81
CA SER A 9 -5.82 9.97 52.59
C SER A 9 -7.15 10.58 52.09
N ILE A 10 -8.07 10.94 52.98
CA ILE A 10 -9.33 11.59 52.61
C ILE A 10 -9.07 13.01 52.08
N ARG A 11 -8.21 13.77 52.75
CA ARG A 11 -7.83 15.12 52.28
C ARG A 11 -7.15 15.10 50.93
N GLU A 12 -6.28 14.15 50.69
CA GLU A 12 -5.60 14.00 49.39
C GLU A 12 -6.59 13.61 48.28
N SER A 13 -7.53 12.69 48.56
CA SER A 13 -8.62 12.32 47.64
C SER A 13 -9.53 13.52 47.30
N LEU A 14 -9.87 14.33 48.29
CA LEU A 14 -10.65 15.54 48.07
C LEU A 14 -9.93 16.63 47.26
N ARG A 15 -8.61 16.76 47.47
CA ARG A 15 -7.75 17.64 46.66
C ARG A 15 -7.68 17.17 45.22
N GLN A 16 -7.52 15.86 44.99
CA GLN A 16 -7.48 15.28 43.63
C GLN A 16 -8.81 15.48 42.90
N ILE A 17 -9.93 15.27 43.55
CA ILE A 17 -11.27 15.56 42.98
C ILE A 17 -11.45 17.05 42.67
N GLY A 18 -10.99 17.93 43.56
CA GLY A 18 -11.03 19.38 43.35
C GLY A 18 -10.19 19.86 42.20
N ALA A 19 -9.00 19.23 41.95
CA ALA A 19 -8.13 19.53 40.82
C ALA A 19 -8.63 18.92 39.50
N PHE A 20 -9.41 17.84 39.56
CA PHE A 20 -9.96 17.16 38.38
C PHE A 20 -11.06 17.98 37.68
N LEU A 21 -11.90 18.69 38.44
CA LEU A 21 -13.03 19.44 37.88
C LEU A 21 -12.61 20.55 36.92
N PRO A 22 -11.63 21.44 37.26
CA PRO A 22 -11.12 22.43 36.30
C PRO A 22 -10.49 21.78 35.05
N ARG A 23 -9.74 20.68 35.19
CA ARG A 23 -9.14 19.93 34.06
C ARG A 23 -10.21 19.34 33.14
N LEU A 24 -11.29 18.82 33.72
CA LEU A 24 -12.43 18.29 32.96
C LEU A 24 -13.12 19.40 32.12
N LEU A 25 -13.33 20.57 32.71
CA LEU A 25 -13.91 21.71 32.00
C LEU A 25 -13.00 22.13 30.82
N LEU A 26 -11.71 22.19 31.05
CA LEU A 26 -10.73 22.49 30.01
C LEU A 26 -10.74 21.45 28.90
N ALA A 27 -10.81 20.16 29.23
CA ALA A 27 -10.92 19.08 28.24
C ALA A 27 -12.19 19.20 27.39
N ILE A 28 -13.34 19.54 28.01
CA ILE A 28 -14.61 19.78 27.28
C ILE A 28 -14.47 20.96 26.31
N VAL A 29 -13.86 22.06 26.73
CA VAL A 29 -13.63 23.23 25.88
C VAL A 29 -12.75 22.88 24.70
N ILE A 30 -11.65 22.11 24.92
CA ILE A 30 -10.77 21.61 23.86
C ILE A 30 -11.54 20.77 22.85
N LEU A 31 -12.42 19.85 23.30
CA LEU A 31 -13.24 19.02 22.42
C LEU A 31 -14.24 19.84 21.58
N ILE A 32 -14.87 20.86 22.18
CA ILE A 32 -15.79 21.74 21.45
C ILE A 32 -15.05 22.53 20.37
N ILE A 33 -13.91 23.10 20.69
CA ILE A 33 -13.06 23.82 19.73
C ILE A 33 -12.56 22.85 18.66
N GLY A 34 -12.07 21.67 19.06
CA GLY A 34 -11.61 20.61 18.16
C GLY A 34 -12.68 20.18 17.17
N TRP A 35 -13.92 20.03 17.62
CA TRP A 35 -15.06 19.70 16.76
C TRP A 35 -15.34 20.79 15.71
N LEU A 36 -15.27 22.06 16.11
CA LEU A 36 -15.46 23.17 15.19
C LEU A 36 -14.34 23.23 14.14
N VAL A 37 -13.10 23.07 14.58
CA VAL A 37 -11.93 22.98 13.70
C VAL A 37 -12.02 21.79 12.76
N ALA A 38 -12.44 20.62 13.25
CA ALA A 38 -12.62 19.41 12.46
C ALA A 38 -13.60 19.61 11.29
N LYS A 39 -14.73 20.31 11.54
CA LYS A 39 -15.68 20.67 10.47
C LYS A 39 -15.06 21.63 9.45
N ALA A 40 -14.33 22.62 9.89
CA ALA A 40 -13.66 23.59 9.02
C ALA A 40 -12.60 22.90 8.15
N VAL A 41 -11.76 22.04 8.73
CA VAL A 41 -10.73 21.27 8.01
C VAL A 41 -11.36 20.32 6.99
N ARG A 42 -12.38 19.57 7.37
CA ARG A 42 -13.12 18.70 6.44
C ARG A 42 -13.67 19.50 5.25
N PHE A 43 -14.30 20.63 5.52
CA PHE A 43 -14.84 21.49 4.45
C PHE A 43 -13.74 21.97 3.52
N ALA A 44 -12.62 22.45 4.06
CA ALA A 44 -11.48 22.95 3.29
C ALA A 44 -10.87 21.85 2.40
N ILE A 45 -10.65 20.65 2.96
CA ILE A 45 -10.06 19.52 2.22
C ILE A 45 -10.99 19.04 1.11
N VAL A 46 -12.28 18.84 1.39
CA VAL A 46 -13.26 18.42 0.37
C VAL A 46 -13.34 19.47 -0.74
N ARG A 47 -13.34 20.76 -0.38
CA ARG A 47 -13.36 21.85 -1.37
C ARG A 47 -12.09 21.91 -2.20
N ALA A 48 -10.91 21.74 -1.60
CA ALA A 48 -9.62 21.71 -2.29
C ALA A 48 -9.54 20.53 -3.26
N LEU A 49 -9.90 19.33 -2.83
CA LEU A 49 -9.90 18.13 -3.68
C LEU A 49 -10.85 18.27 -4.87
N ARG A 50 -12.02 18.85 -4.66
CA ARG A 50 -12.96 19.13 -5.76
C ARG A 50 -12.45 20.21 -6.72
N ALA A 51 -11.77 21.23 -6.21
CA ALA A 51 -11.20 22.29 -7.03
C ALA A 51 -10.12 21.78 -8.01
N VAL A 52 -9.37 20.75 -7.63
CA VAL A 52 -8.39 20.09 -8.52
C VAL A 52 -9.00 18.95 -9.34
N ASN A 53 -10.35 18.85 -9.40
CA ASN A 53 -11.07 17.81 -10.14
C ASN A 53 -10.65 16.36 -9.76
N PHE A 54 -10.32 16.14 -8.49
CA PHE A 54 -9.88 14.83 -8.00
C PHE A 54 -10.93 13.73 -8.27
N ASN A 55 -12.22 14.08 -8.27
CA ASN A 55 -13.32 13.16 -8.62
C ASN A 55 -13.16 12.53 -10.02
N VAL A 56 -12.65 13.30 -11.00
CA VAL A 56 -12.43 12.79 -12.37
C VAL A 56 -11.37 11.70 -12.38
N VAL A 57 -10.35 11.85 -11.53
CA VAL A 57 -9.28 10.85 -11.41
C VAL A 57 -9.80 9.60 -10.73
N THR A 58 -10.58 9.73 -9.65
CA THR A 58 -11.16 8.60 -8.89
C THR A 58 -12.17 7.81 -9.71
N GLU A 59 -12.98 8.50 -10.52
CA GLU A 59 -13.93 7.88 -11.42
C GLU A 59 -13.21 7.11 -12.55
N LYS A 60 -12.22 7.73 -13.20
CA LYS A 60 -11.38 7.07 -14.21
C LYS A 60 -10.57 5.90 -13.62
N ALA A 61 -10.13 5.99 -12.39
CA ALA A 61 -9.52 4.87 -11.65
C ALA A 61 -10.54 3.76 -11.32
N GLY A 62 -11.85 4.03 -11.40
CA GLY A 62 -12.93 3.08 -11.09
C GLY A 62 -13.07 2.77 -9.60
N ILE A 63 -12.43 3.53 -8.73
CA ILE A 63 -12.48 3.35 -7.28
C ILE A 63 -13.86 3.71 -6.76
N ASP A 64 -14.45 4.80 -7.27
CA ASP A 64 -15.80 5.22 -6.89
C ASP A 64 -16.86 4.17 -7.30
N HIS A 65 -16.66 3.49 -8.44
CA HIS A 65 -17.52 2.40 -8.85
C HIS A 65 -17.42 1.19 -7.90
N PHE A 66 -16.21 0.85 -7.48
CA PHE A 66 -15.97 -0.21 -6.50
C PHE A 66 -16.58 0.10 -5.12
N LEU A 67 -16.46 1.34 -4.66
CA LEU A 67 -17.07 1.80 -3.41
C LEU A 67 -18.60 1.70 -3.45
N ARG A 68 -19.23 2.10 -4.57
CA ARG A 68 -20.69 1.99 -4.78
C ARG A 68 -21.18 0.55 -4.84
N GLN A 69 -20.41 -0.35 -5.45
CA GLN A 69 -20.74 -1.80 -5.44
C GLN A 69 -20.72 -2.40 -4.03
N GLY A 70 -19.87 -1.86 -3.13
CA GLY A 70 -19.88 -2.20 -1.70
C GLY A 70 -21.07 -1.66 -0.91
N GLY A 71 -22.05 -1.04 -1.56
CA GLY A 71 -23.26 -0.48 -0.92
C GLY A 71 -23.08 0.90 -0.28
N ALA A 72 -21.91 1.52 -0.46
CA ALA A 72 -21.64 2.87 0.05
C ALA A 72 -21.79 3.89 -1.11
N ASP A 73 -22.83 4.71 -1.05
CA ASP A 73 -22.99 5.85 -1.97
C ASP A 73 -22.06 7.02 -1.56
N ILE A 74 -20.77 6.69 -1.42
CA ILE A 74 -19.72 7.59 -0.93
C ILE A 74 -18.63 7.68 -2.00
N ASP A 75 -18.26 8.90 -2.38
CA ASP A 75 -17.12 9.17 -3.26
C ASP A 75 -15.80 9.20 -2.46
N THR A 76 -14.68 8.92 -3.11
CA THR A 76 -13.34 8.91 -2.50
C THR A 76 -13.01 10.26 -1.83
N VAL A 77 -13.49 11.37 -2.38
CA VAL A 77 -13.30 12.72 -1.81
C VAL A 77 -13.98 12.83 -0.44
N ARG A 78 -15.18 12.26 -0.29
CA ARG A 78 -15.88 12.25 1.00
C ARG A 78 -15.17 11.37 2.01
N VAL A 79 -14.58 10.25 1.59
CA VAL A 79 -13.76 9.38 2.45
C VAL A 79 -12.55 10.15 2.98
N LEU A 80 -11.79 10.84 2.12
CA LEU A 80 -10.66 11.67 2.54
C LEU A 80 -11.08 12.80 3.47
N GLY A 81 -12.23 13.43 3.19
CA GLY A 81 -12.83 14.44 4.06
C GLY A 81 -13.24 13.89 5.43
N ALA A 82 -13.76 12.67 5.49
CA ALA A 82 -14.12 12.00 6.74
C ALA A 82 -12.86 11.62 7.54
N LEU A 83 -11.83 11.09 6.90
CA LEU A 83 -10.54 10.80 7.53
C LEU A 83 -9.91 12.05 8.14
N SER A 84 -9.95 13.18 7.41
CA SER A 84 -9.44 14.46 7.90
C SER A 84 -10.23 14.97 9.10
N TYR A 85 -11.55 14.83 9.11
CA TYR A 85 -12.40 15.16 10.25
C TYR A 85 -12.03 14.32 11.47
N TRP A 86 -11.94 12.99 11.30
CA TRP A 86 -11.57 12.10 12.39
C TRP A 86 -10.16 12.36 12.91
N LEU A 87 -9.22 12.72 12.04
CA LEU A 87 -7.86 13.08 12.43
C LEU A 87 -7.85 14.26 13.41
N VAL A 88 -8.62 15.33 13.11
CA VAL A 88 -8.68 16.51 13.97
C VAL A 88 -9.42 16.20 15.28
N ILE A 89 -10.50 15.40 15.25
CA ILE A 89 -11.20 14.96 16.46
C ILE A 89 -10.29 14.12 17.35
N LEU A 90 -9.52 13.18 16.78
CA LEU A 90 -8.57 12.37 17.53
C LEU A 90 -7.45 13.21 18.13
N ALA A 91 -6.94 14.20 17.38
CA ALA A 91 -5.94 15.14 17.89
C ALA A 91 -6.50 15.98 19.06
N ALA A 92 -7.73 16.47 18.95
CA ALA A 92 -8.39 17.19 20.05
C ALA A 92 -8.61 16.27 21.26
N LEU A 93 -9.00 15.01 21.03
CA LEU A 93 -9.17 14.01 22.09
C LEU A 93 -7.83 13.68 22.77
N MET A 94 -6.74 13.59 22.01
CA MET A 94 -5.39 13.39 22.56
C MET A 94 -4.99 14.54 23.49
N ILE A 95 -5.23 15.80 23.08
CA ILE A 95 -4.94 16.98 23.88
C ILE A 95 -5.82 17.00 25.15
N ALA A 96 -7.11 16.69 25.01
CA ALA A 96 -8.04 16.60 26.14
C ALA A 96 -7.64 15.50 27.13
N SER A 97 -7.27 14.30 26.66
CA SER A 97 -6.78 13.21 27.50
C SER A 97 -5.48 13.57 28.24
N ASN A 98 -4.58 14.27 27.56
CA ASN A 98 -3.35 14.78 28.19
C ASN A 98 -3.65 15.81 29.30
N SER A 99 -4.66 16.66 29.11
CA SER A 99 -5.10 17.64 30.12
C SER A 99 -5.70 16.97 31.37
N LEU A 100 -6.21 15.73 31.21
CA LEU A 100 -6.75 14.89 32.29
C LEU A 100 -5.69 13.98 32.95
N ASP A 101 -4.42 14.11 32.55
CA ASP A 101 -3.32 13.27 33.03
C ASP A 101 -3.47 11.78 32.67
N LEU A 102 -4.21 11.46 31.59
CA LEU A 102 -4.45 10.11 31.11
C LEU A 102 -3.35 9.67 30.12
N ALA A 103 -2.11 9.53 30.60
CA ALA A 103 -0.93 9.27 29.76
C ALA A 103 -1.09 8.05 28.85
N TYR A 104 -1.63 6.94 29.36
CA TYR A 104 -1.84 5.71 28.55
C TYR A 104 -2.86 5.92 27.42
N VAL A 105 -3.97 6.63 27.69
CA VAL A 105 -4.98 6.94 26.69
C VAL A 105 -4.43 7.90 25.64
N THR A 106 -3.65 8.89 26.07
CA THR A 106 -2.98 9.84 25.18
C THR A 106 -2.01 9.13 24.22
N ASP A 107 -1.22 8.16 24.68
CA ASP A 107 -0.31 7.39 23.83
C ASP A 107 -1.08 6.53 22.81
N LEU A 108 -2.13 5.83 23.24
CA LEU A 108 -2.97 5.04 22.34
C LEU A 108 -3.60 5.89 21.23
N ILE A 109 -4.20 7.03 21.60
CA ILE A 109 -4.78 7.95 20.63
C ILE A 109 -3.70 8.52 19.70
N GLY A 110 -2.53 8.86 20.24
CA GLY A 110 -1.39 9.35 19.48
C GLY A 110 -0.97 8.40 18.35
N ARG A 111 -0.93 7.10 18.61
CA ARG A 111 -0.64 6.07 17.58
C ARG A 111 -1.68 6.10 16.47
N ILE A 112 -2.96 6.24 16.79
CA ILE A 112 -4.04 6.32 15.81
C ILE A 112 -3.94 7.62 15.01
N VAL A 113 -3.66 8.75 15.66
CA VAL A 113 -3.46 10.06 15.02
C VAL A 113 -2.34 10.00 13.99
N LEU A 114 -1.24 9.31 14.28
CA LEU A 114 -0.13 9.14 13.34
C LEU A 114 -0.44 8.16 12.20
N PHE A 115 -1.40 7.26 12.38
CA PHE A 115 -1.82 6.29 11.37
C PHE A 115 -2.74 6.91 10.30
N VAL A 116 -3.66 7.80 10.69
CA VAL A 116 -4.65 8.38 9.76
C VAL A 116 -4.01 9.09 8.56
N PRO A 117 -3.00 9.95 8.69
CA PRO A 117 -2.31 10.55 7.54
C PRO A 117 -1.71 9.51 6.59
N LYS A 118 -1.15 8.42 7.12
CA LYS A 118 -0.61 7.32 6.31
C LYS A 118 -1.69 6.67 5.46
N VAL A 119 -2.87 6.44 6.02
CA VAL A 119 -4.04 5.92 5.28
C VAL A 119 -4.48 6.90 4.20
N MET A 120 -4.51 8.20 4.49
CA MET A 120 -4.87 9.21 3.49
C MET A 120 -3.92 9.20 2.29
N VAL A 121 -2.60 9.13 2.55
CA VAL A 121 -1.58 9.03 1.50
C VAL A 121 -1.72 7.72 0.73
N ALA A 122 -1.98 6.59 1.40
CA ALA A 122 -2.22 5.30 0.76
C ALA A 122 -3.43 5.35 -0.20
N VAL A 123 -4.54 6.00 0.19
CA VAL A 123 -5.70 6.20 -0.69
C VAL A 123 -5.33 7.03 -1.92
N VAL A 124 -4.55 8.10 -1.75
CA VAL A 124 -4.08 8.92 -2.87
C VAL A 124 -3.20 8.10 -3.83
N ILE A 125 -2.27 7.30 -3.28
CA ILE A 125 -1.41 6.40 -4.07
C ILE A 125 -2.27 5.41 -4.86
N LEU A 126 -3.28 4.79 -4.25
CA LEU A 126 -4.19 3.88 -4.92
C LEU A 126 -4.93 4.56 -6.08
N VAL A 127 -5.49 5.75 -5.86
CA VAL A 127 -6.22 6.49 -6.90
C VAL A 127 -5.33 6.77 -8.10
N PHE A 128 -4.19 7.42 -7.89
CA PHE A 128 -3.28 7.77 -8.98
C PHE A 128 -2.62 6.55 -9.61
N GLY A 129 -2.24 5.57 -8.80
CA GLY A 129 -1.60 4.35 -9.25
C GLY A 129 -2.51 3.48 -10.12
N VAL A 130 -3.77 3.28 -9.72
CA VAL A 130 -4.74 2.53 -10.54
C VAL A 130 -5.11 3.30 -11.82
N TYR A 131 -5.24 4.63 -11.75
CA TYR A 131 -5.41 5.46 -12.94
C TYR A 131 -4.25 5.29 -13.92
N PHE A 132 -3.01 5.35 -13.43
CA PHE A 132 -1.80 5.12 -14.22
C PHE A 132 -1.74 3.70 -14.79
N ALA A 133 -2.08 2.68 -13.99
CA ALA A 133 -2.14 1.29 -14.45
C ALA A 133 -3.10 1.10 -15.62
N ARG A 134 -4.28 1.71 -15.57
CA ARG A 134 -5.26 1.69 -16.66
C ARG A 134 -4.73 2.38 -17.90
N PHE A 135 -4.09 3.53 -17.74
CA PHE A 135 -3.48 4.27 -18.85
C PHE A 135 -2.42 3.41 -19.55
N VAL A 136 -1.48 2.81 -18.79
CA VAL A 136 -0.43 1.97 -19.35
C VAL A 136 -1.02 0.73 -20.03
N GLY A 137 -1.97 0.03 -19.39
CA GLY A 137 -2.64 -1.15 -19.96
C GLY A 137 -3.37 -0.83 -21.28
N ALA A 138 -4.05 0.32 -21.37
CA ALA A 138 -4.72 0.75 -22.58
C ALA A 138 -3.71 1.13 -23.68
N ALA A 139 -2.67 1.89 -23.35
CA ALA A 139 -1.61 2.28 -24.28
C ALA A 139 -0.90 1.05 -24.86
N LEU A 140 -0.56 0.06 -24.02
CA LEU A 140 0.07 -1.18 -24.44
C LEU A 140 -0.86 -2.01 -25.35
N THR A 141 -2.13 -2.12 -25.00
CA THR A 141 -3.13 -2.80 -25.85
C THR A 141 -3.22 -2.15 -27.23
N THR A 142 -3.29 -0.81 -27.29
CA THR A 142 -3.38 -0.07 -28.53
C THR A 142 -2.11 -0.26 -29.38
N TYR A 143 -0.95 -0.15 -28.77
CA TYR A 143 0.32 -0.35 -29.45
C TYR A 143 0.43 -1.76 -30.07
N LEU A 144 0.14 -2.79 -29.27
CA LEU A 144 0.23 -4.19 -29.71
C LEU A 144 -0.77 -4.52 -30.82
N ARG A 145 -1.98 -3.93 -30.78
CA ARG A 145 -2.95 -4.07 -31.89
C ARG A 145 -2.44 -3.47 -33.17
N ASN A 146 -1.78 -2.31 -33.11
CA ASN A 146 -1.26 -1.62 -34.29
C ASN A 146 -0.12 -2.41 -34.98
N ILE A 147 0.64 -3.21 -34.23
CA ILE A 147 1.68 -4.08 -34.79
C ILE A 147 1.18 -5.50 -35.12
N GLY A 148 -0.16 -5.74 -35.05
CA GLY A 148 -0.77 -6.98 -35.48
C GLY A 148 -0.70 -8.16 -34.49
N VAL A 149 -0.43 -7.91 -33.21
CA VAL A 149 -0.42 -8.96 -32.16
C VAL A 149 -1.87 -9.35 -31.83
N GLY A 150 -2.27 -10.60 -32.13
CA GLY A 150 -3.64 -11.10 -31.89
C GLY A 150 -4.09 -11.03 -30.42
N GLU A 151 -3.18 -11.29 -29.48
CA GLU A 151 -3.46 -11.34 -28.02
C GLU A 151 -3.19 -10.01 -27.29
N ALA A 152 -3.19 -8.87 -28.01
CA ALA A 152 -2.91 -7.53 -27.47
C ALA A 152 -3.72 -7.18 -26.22
N GLY A 153 -5.01 -7.58 -26.19
CA GLY A 153 -5.89 -7.33 -25.06
C GLY A 153 -5.54 -8.13 -23.80
N LEU A 154 -4.96 -9.29 -23.95
CA LEU A 154 -4.51 -10.12 -22.83
C LEU A 154 -3.24 -9.53 -22.21
N VAL A 155 -2.28 -9.14 -23.04
CA VAL A 155 -1.02 -8.49 -22.59
C VAL A 155 -1.31 -7.18 -21.87
N GLY A 156 -2.20 -6.33 -22.40
CA GLY A 156 -2.58 -5.08 -21.77
C GLY A 156 -3.27 -5.27 -20.40
N ARG A 157 -4.11 -6.30 -20.26
CA ARG A 157 -4.73 -6.66 -18.96
C ARG A 157 -3.69 -7.20 -17.97
N LEU A 158 -2.77 -8.03 -18.43
CA LEU A 158 -1.69 -8.55 -17.58
C LEU A 158 -0.81 -7.41 -17.04
N ALA A 159 -0.43 -6.47 -17.91
CA ALA A 159 0.32 -5.28 -17.50
C ALA A 159 -0.46 -4.42 -16.49
N LEU A 160 -1.76 -4.21 -16.73
CA LEU A 160 -2.63 -3.49 -15.80
C LEU A 160 -2.64 -4.15 -14.41
N TYR A 161 -2.90 -5.46 -14.34
CA TYR A 161 -2.95 -6.18 -13.07
C TYR A 161 -1.58 -6.21 -12.38
N ALA A 162 -0.49 -6.38 -13.11
CA ALA A 162 0.85 -6.31 -12.55
C ALA A 162 1.12 -4.96 -11.88
N ILE A 163 0.81 -3.84 -12.57
CA ILE A 163 0.98 -2.50 -12.02
C ILE A 163 0.06 -2.28 -10.81
N VAL A 164 -1.21 -2.73 -10.85
CA VAL A 164 -2.15 -2.60 -9.73
C VAL A 164 -1.63 -3.33 -8.50
N VAL A 165 -1.06 -4.53 -8.65
CA VAL A 165 -0.44 -5.26 -7.52
C VAL A 165 0.69 -4.45 -6.91
N PHE A 166 1.59 -3.86 -7.71
CA PHE A 166 2.65 -3.00 -7.19
C PHE A 166 2.10 -1.74 -6.50
N VAL A 167 1.08 -1.12 -7.05
CA VAL A 167 0.42 0.05 -6.44
C VAL A 167 -0.19 -0.30 -5.08
N ILE A 168 -0.85 -1.45 -4.97
CA ILE A 168 -1.39 -1.95 -3.68
C ILE A 168 -0.25 -2.17 -2.68
N MET A 169 0.86 -2.77 -3.11
CA MET A 169 2.02 -2.98 -2.24
C MET A 169 2.59 -1.65 -1.71
N ILE A 170 2.75 -0.64 -2.58
CA ILE A 170 3.23 0.69 -2.19
C ILE A 170 2.25 1.37 -1.22
N ALA A 171 0.94 1.25 -1.46
CA ALA A 171 -0.08 1.81 -0.58
C ALA A 171 -0.06 1.15 0.81
N LEU A 172 0.12 -0.17 0.89
CA LEU A 172 0.23 -0.90 2.14
C LEU A 172 1.57 -0.62 2.87
N ASP A 173 2.65 -0.42 2.14
CA ASP A 173 3.94 0.02 2.69
C ASP A 173 3.80 1.38 3.39
N GLN A 174 3.06 2.31 2.78
CA GLN A 174 2.76 3.63 3.36
C GLN A 174 2.02 3.53 4.70
N MET A 175 1.19 2.50 4.88
CA MET A 175 0.48 2.24 6.15
C MET A 175 1.37 1.61 7.23
N GLY A 176 2.62 1.26 6.91
CA GLY A 176 3.55 0.59 7.82
C GLY A 176 3.43 -0.94 7.84
N LEU A 177 2.72 -1.52 6.87
CA LEU A 177 2.57 -2.97 6.71
C LEU A 177 3.56 -3.54 5.68
N GLY A 178 4.42 -2.68 5.11
CA GLY A 178 5.28 -2.99 3.98
C GLY A 178 6.20 -4.18 4.21
N ASP A 179 6.80 -4.31 5.40
CA ASP A 179 7.74 -5.39 5.67
C ASP A 179 7.08 -6.77 5.61
N ILE A 180 5.89 -6.91 6.19
CA ILE A 180 5.14 -8.18 6.19
C ILE A 180 4.71 -8.53 4.77
N ILE A 181 4.19 -7.54 4.03
CA ILE A 181 3.70 -7.74 2.67
C ILE A 181 4.83 -8.01 1.70
N ARG A 182 5.96 -7.32 1.84
CA ARG A 182 7.17 -7.56 1.03
C ARG A 182 7.68 -8.98 1.20
N GLN A 183 7.75 -9.48 2.43
CA GLN A 183 8.15 -10.86 2.70
C GLN A 183 7.18 -11.87 2.10
N ALA A 184 5.88 -11.68 2.29
CA ALA A 184 4.85 -12.55 1.71
C ALA A 184 4.91 -12.53 0.16
N PHE A 185 5.06 -11.34 -0.44
CA PHE A 185 5.19 -11.19 -1.90
C PHE A 185 6.43 -11.89 -2.44
N LEU A 186 7.59 -11.72 -1.79
CA LEU A 186 8.83 -12.39 -2.19
C LEU A 186 8.70 -13.91 -2.15
N ILE A 187 8.05 -14.45 -1.12
CA ILE A 187 7.80 -15.89 -0.99
C ILE A 187 6.91 -16.39 -2.15
N ILE A 188 5.83 -15.68 -2.45
CA ILE A 188 4.91 -16.03 -3.55
C ILE A 188 5.63 -15.97 -4.89
N VAL A 189 6.35 -14.89 -5.17
CA VAL A 189 7.11 -14.73 -6.42
C VAL A 189 8.20 -15.80 -6.55
N ALA A 190 8.93 -16.08 -5.46
CA ALA A 190 9.93 -17.14 -5.46
C ALA A 190 9.32 -18.52 -5.72
N ALA A 191 8.16 -18.83 -5.14
CA ALA A 191 7.45 -20.08 -5.38
C ALA A 191 6.98 -20.22 -6.84
N ILE A 192 6.43 -19.14 -7.43
CA ILE A 192 6.03 -19.09 -8.84
C ILE A 192 7.25 -19.25 -9.74
N ALA A 193 8.33 -18.50 -9.47
CA ALA A 193 9.56 -18.56 -10.25
C ALA A 193 10.19 -19.96 -10.21
N LEU A 194 10.22 -20.58 -9.01
CA LEU A 194 10.71 -21.94 -8.85
C LEU A 194 9.83 -22.95 -9.59
N GLY A 195 8.50 -22.81 -9.47
CA GLY A 195 7.55 -23.66 -10.21
C GLY A 195 7.72 -23.56 -11.72
N LEU A 196 7.87 -22.36 -12.26
CA LEU A 196 8.15 -22.14 -13.69
C LEU A 196 9.52 -22.70 -14.09
N ALA A 197 10.57 -22.46 -13.30
CA ALA A 197 11.89 -23.00 -13.56
C ALA A 197 11.89 -24.53 -13.63
N LEU A 198 11.19 -25.18 -12.70
CA LEU A 198 11.03 -26.65 -12.72
C LEU A 198 10.19 -27.11 -13.91
N ALA A 199 9.07 -26.43 -14.21
CA ALA A 199 8.22 -26.80 -15.34
C ALA A 199 8.97 -26.70 -16.68
N PHE A 200 9.71 -25.60 -16.91
CA PHE A 200 10.52 -25.46 -18.13
C PHE A 200 11.78 -26.33 -18.11
N GLY A 201 12.43 -26.46 -16.94
CA GLY A 201 13.63 -27.30 -16.79
C GLY A 201 13.33 -28.78 -17.06
N LEU A 202 12.33 -29.33 -16.41
CA LEU A 202 11.93 -30.75 -16.60
C LEU A 202 11.24 -30.97 -17.94
N GLY A 203 10.34 -30.05 -18.35
CA GLY A 203 9.63 -30.14 -19.64
C GLY A 203 10.53 -29.95 -20.86
N GLY A 204 11.62 -29.16 -20.73
CA GLY A 204 12.58 -28.88 -21.79
C GLY A 204 13.75 -29.86 -21.90
N GLN A 205 13.90 -30.78 -20.94
CA GLN A 205 15.06 -31.66 -20.81
C GLN A 205 15.38 -32.44 -22.08
N LYS A 206 14.36 -33.02 -22.76
CA LYS A 206 14.54 -33.77 -24.01
C LYS A 206 15.04 -32.89 -25.16
N ARG A 207 14.47 -31.69 -25.31
CA ARG A 207 14.91 -30.75 -26.37
C ARG A 207 16.31 -30.20 -26.13
N ALA A 208 16.65 -29.93 -24.86
CA ALA A 208 17.99 -29.52 -24.49
C ALA A 208 19.03 -30.61 -24.78
N ALA A 209 18.71 -31.87 -24.48
CA ALA A 209 19.59 -33.02 -24.81
C ALA A 209 19.82 -33.16 -26.32
N GLU A 210 18.77 -33.04 -27.14
CA GLU A 210 18.89 -33.09 -28.61
C GLU A 210 19.72 -31.94 -29.18
N LEU A 211 19.61 -30.73 -28.63
CA LEU A 211 20.42 -29.58 -29.05
C LEU A 211 21.89 -29.76 -28.68
N ILE A 212 22.22 -30.28 -27.52
CA ILE A 212 23.59 -30.57 -27.09
C ILE A 212 24.18 -31.66 -27.96
N GLU A 213 23.40 -32.70 -28.29
CA GLU A 213 23.87 -33.79 -29.16
C GLU A 213 24.16 -33.31 -30.59
N ARG A 214 23.33 -32.42 -31.15
CA ARG A 214 23.59 -31.78 -32.45
C ARG A 214 24.86 -30.92 -32.41
N TRP A 215 25.10 -30.17 -31.36
CA TRP A 215 26.29 -29.34 -31.20
C TRP A 215 27.56 -30.19 -31.07
N SER A 216 27.50 -31.27 -30.31
CA SER A 216 28.65 -32.15 -30.13
C SER A 216 29.03 -32.89 -31.43
N ARG A 217 28.07 -33.24 -32.28
CA ARG A 217 28.35 -33.85 -33.60
C ARG A 217 29.03 -32.88 -34.54
N HIS A 218 28.63 -31.60 -34.58
CA HIS A 218 29.32 -30.58 -35.42
C HIS A 218 30.76 -30.34 -35.02
N SER A 219 31.08 -30.46 -33.74
CA SER A 219 32.44 -30.26 -33.21
C SER A 219 33.38 -31.43 -33.50
N VAL A 220 32.84 -32.61 -33.82
CA VAL A 220 33.64 -33.80 -34.16
C VAL A 220 33.93 -33.88 -35.65
N GLU A 221 33.04 -33.33 -36.51
CA GLU A 221 33.18 -33.35 -37.96
C GLU A 221 34.20 -32.32 -38.50
N GLU A 222 34.60 -31.32 -37.69
CA GLU A 222 35.56 -30.25 -38.11
C GLU A 222 37.03 -30.62 -37.87
N LYS A 223 37.36 -31.90 -37.66
CA LYS A 223 38.75 -32.41 -37.67
C LYS A 223 38.97 -33.55 -38.66
N PRO A 224 38.89 -33.35 -40.00
CA PRO A 224 39.52 -34.24 -40.94
C PRO A 224 40.79 -33.59 -41.44
N GLY A 225 41.96 -34.07 -41.04
CA GLY A 225 43.20 -33.78 -41.84
C GLY A 225 44.45 -33.33 -41.12
N ALA A 226 44.85 -34.01 -40.06
CA ALA A 226 46.20 -33.86 -39.53
C ALA A 226 46.88 -35.22 -39.29
N ARG A 227 46.72 -36.15 -40.28
CA ARG A 227 47.60 -37.35 -40.37
C ARG A 227 47.84 -37.71 -41.80
N GLY A 228 48.96 -37.27 -42.35
CA GLY A 228 49.41 -37.79 -43.63
C GLY A 228 50.43 -36.96 -44.37
N GLN A 229 51.47 -36.48 -43.73
CA GLN A 229 52.66 -36.07 -44.43
C GLN A 229 53.93 -36.38 -43.61
N THR A 230 54.24 -37.65 -43.49
CA THR A 230 55.61 -38.09 -43.16
C THR A 230 55.85 -39.38 -43.89
N LYS A 231 56.22 -39.30 -45.17
CA LYS A 231 57.15 -40.33 -45.79
C LYS A 231 57.67 -39.86 -47.13
N SER A 232 58.93 -39.86 -47.21
CA SER A 232 59.87 -40.13 -48.21
C SER A 232 60.70 -38.93 -48.70
N VAL A 233 61.81 -38.82 -48.06
CA VAL A 233 63.07 -38.38 -48.75
C VAL A 233 64.09 -39.48 -48.46
N LEU A 234 64.40 -40.25 -49.52
CA LEU A 234 65.65 -40.88 -49.84
C LEU A 234 65.78 -40.81 -51.34
#